data_dacc8f88919103a4ab336fad4a40726f
#
_entry.id   dacc8f88919103a4ab336fad4a40726f
#
_cell.length_a   1.000
_cell.length_b   1.000
_cell.length_c   1.000
_cell.angle_alpha   90.00
_cell.angle_beta   90.00
_cell.angle_gamma   90.00
#
_symmetry.space_group_name_H-M   'P 1'
#
loop_
_entity.id
_entity.type
_entity.pdbx_description
1 polymer ?
#
loop_
_entity_poly.entity_id
_entity_poly.type
_entity_poly.pdbx_seq_one_letter_code
_entity_poly.pdbx_strand_id
1 'polypeptide(L)'
;MSLPNEYLIDRRRLRRKLSYWRVLAVVAVALAGLAAFARFGEGGPSPAAKLSPHIARLSISGLITGDKATLDLIKSVGESHASAVLLNIDSPGGTTTGSEKLHDELRRLAEKKPMVAVVGTLAASGAYIAAIASDEIFAQGNSIVGSIGVLFQFPNVSRLLDTVGVKVEEVKSSPLKAAPNGLEPTSDAAREAIAALVTDSYDWFKQLVKDRRKLTDEELAKVSDGRVFTGRQSLPLKLIDKLGGEREAIEWLEANKGVAKKLPVRDWKEKSTLEKLGLVDSMASVSRTLGLSAFADALERAGLLAQQGLLDGMVAIWHAPMPD
;
A
#
# COMPACT_ATOMS: atom_id res chain seq x y z
N MET A 1 31.33 60.62 35.63
CA MET A 1 31.51 59.32 36.34
C MET A 1 31.71 58.25 35.32
N SER A 2 33.02 57.84 35.11
CA SER A 2 33.34 56.72 34.18
C SER A 2 33.16 55.43 34.96
N LEU A 3 32.34 54.53 34.41
CA LEU A 3 32.13 53.17 34.96
C LEU A 3 33.50 52.44 34.95
N PRO A 4 33.87 51.74 36.04
CA PRO A 4 35.15 51.05 36.13
C PRO A 4 35.29 50.00 35.00
N ASN A 5 36.45 49.97 34.36
CA ASN A 5 36.77 49.02 33.25
C ASN A 5 36.58 47.53 33.61
N GLU A 6 36.65 47.20 34.88
CA GLU A 6 36.37 45.82 35.37
C GLU A 6 34.95 45.36 35.10
N TYR A 7 33.94 46.23 35.18
CA TYR A 7 32.55 45.88 34.96
C TYR A 7 32.25 45.50 33.50
N LEU A 8 33.00 46.07 32.56
CA LEU A 8 32.83 45.78 31.12
C LEU A 8 33.55 44.44 30.76
N ILE A 9 34.61 44.10 31.44
CA ILE A 9 35.35 42.83 31.25
C ILE A 9 34.54 41.65 31.82
N ASP A 10 33.92 41.84 32.97
CA ASP A 10 33.09 40.80 33.61
C ASP A 10 31.81 40.51 32.82
N ARG A 11 31.19 41.56 32.25
CA ARG A 11 29.99 41.44 31.39
C ARG A 11 30.31 40.70 30.08
N ARG A 12 31.50 40.88 29.51
CA ARG A 12 31.97 40.14 28.32
C ARG A 12 32.28 38.67 28.65
N ARG A 13 32.87 38.37 29.82
CA ARG A 13 33.13 36.99 30.28
C ARG A 13 31.81 36.24 30.54
N LEU A 14 30.84 36.88 31.19
CA LEU A 14 29.52 36.33 31.46
C LEU A 14 28.76 36.04 30.16
N ARG A 15 28.78 36.96 29.20
CA ARG A 15 28.15 36.77 27.89
C ARG A 15 28.80 35.61 27.12
N ARG A 16 30.12 35.49 27.13
CA ARG A 16 30.80 34.35 26.50
C ARG A 16 30.45 33.00 27.18
N LYS A 17 30.44 32.96 28.51
CA LYS A 17 30.00 31.76 29.26
C LYS A 17 28.53 31.41 28.89
N LEU A 18 27.61 32.36 28.86
CA LEU A 18 26.24 32.16 28.47
C LEU A 18 26.10 31.66 27.03
N SER A 19 26.89 32.20 26.10
CA SER A 19 26.90 31.72 24.72
C SER A 19 27.42 30.27 24.60
N TYR A 20 28.50 29.94 25.35
CA TYR A 20 28.96 28.55 25.39
C TYR A 20 27.92 27.59 25.97
N TRP A 21 27.25 27.96 27.08
CA TRP A 21 26.19 27.15 27.66
C TRP A 21 24.98 27.00 26.76
N ARG A 22 24.61 28.04 26.01
CA ARG A 22 23.54 27.98 25.00
C ARG A 22 23.87 27.03 23.87
N VAL A 23 25.10 27.11 23.33
CA VAL A 23 25.56 26.19 22.26
C VAL A 23 25.60 24.75 22.79
N LEU A 24 26.13 24.56 24.00
CA LEU A 24 26.20 23.23 24.64
C LEU A 24 24.81 22.64 24.89
N ALA A 25 23.83 23.45 25.33
CA ALA A 25 22.44 23.05 25.51
C ALA A 25 21.78 22.69 24.20
N VAL A 26 21.98 23.46 23.13
CA VAL A 26 21.46 23.16 21.77
C VAL A 26 22.06 21.86 21.24
N VAL A 27 23.36 21.66 21.40
CA VAL A 27 24.04 20.43 21.00
C VAL A 27 23.53 19.22 21.82
N ALA A 28 23.36 19.39 23.14
CA ALA A 28 22.81 18.34 24.00
C ALA A 28 21.36 17.96 23.62
N VAL A 29 20.52 18.95 23.31
CA VAL A 29 19.15 18.72 22.85
C VAL A 29 19.14 18.06 21.46
N ALA A 30 20.04 18.46 20.55
CA ALA A 30 20.18 17.82 19.24
C ALA A 30 20.65 16.36 19.36
N LEU A 31 21.63 16.09 20.24
CA LEU A 31 22.11 14.72 20.50
C LEU A 31 21.05 13.87 21.22
N ALA A 32 20.33 14.44 22.19
CA ALA A 32 19.21 13.77 22.84
C ALA A 32 18.07 13.47 21.85
N GLY A 33 17.76 14.41 20.94
CA GLY A 33 16.80 14.22 19.86
C GLY A 33 17.25 13.13 18.88
N LEU A 34 18.52 13.10 18.48
CA LEU A 34 19.11 12.04 17.67
C LEU A 34 19.09 10.67 18.37
N ALA A 35 19.43 10.63 19.65
CA ALA A 35 19.40 9.40 20.45
C ALA A 35 17.96 8.90 20.68
N ALA A 36 17.01 9.81 20.93
CA ALA A 36 15.60 9.50 21.03
C ALA A 36 15.04 9.02 19.68
N PHE A 37 15.40 9.66 18.57
CA PHE A 37 15.04 9.23 17.23
C PHE A 37 15.63 7.85 16.88
N ALA A 38 16.87 7.58 17.30
CA ALA A 38 17.49 6.26 17.12
C ALA A 38 16.86 5.16 17.98
N ARG A 39 16.27 5.52 19.14
CA ARG A 39 15.70 4.57 20.11
C ARG A 39 14.18 4.44 20.05
N PHE A 40 13.48 5.48 19.66
CA PHE A 40 12.01 5.57 19.64
C PHE A 40 11.44 5.89 18.26
N GLY A 41 12.26 6.14 17.25
CA GLY A 41 11.84 6.21 15.85
C GLY A 41 11.24 4.86 15.49
N GLU A 42 9.94 4.87 15.21
CA GLU A 42 9.12 3.67 15.08
C GLU A 42 9.74 2.60 14.18
N GLY A 43 10.08 1.52 14.80
CA GLY A 43 9.96 0.11 14.49
C GLY A 43 10.29 -0.41 13.09
N GLY A 44 11.08 0.24 12.28
CA GLY A 44 11.74 -0.43 11.17
C GLY A 44 13.08 -1.03 11.62
N PRO A 45 13.44 -2.26 11.22
CA PRO A 45 14.73 -2.82 11.54
C PRO A 45 15.83 -1.86 11.10
N SER A 46 16.81 -1.61 12.00
CA SER A 46 17.97 -0.76 11.66
C SER A 46 18.60 -1.23 10.33
N PRO A 47 19.22 -0.36 9.54
CA PRO A 47 19.90 -0.76 8.30
C PRO A 47 20.86 -1.94 8.52
N ALA A 48 21.57 -1.98 9.65
CA ALA A 48 22.44 -3.09 10.05
C ALA A 48 21.66 -4.40 10.30
N ALA A 49 20.44 -4.33 10.80
CA ALA A 49 19.60 -5.50 11.02
C ALA A 49 19.19 -6.15 9.67
N LYS A 50 18.97 -5.37 8.62
CA LYS A 50 18.64 -5.89 7.27
C LYS A 50 19.80 -6.61 6.58
N LEU A 51 21.02 -6.49 7.10
CA LEU A 51 22.22 -7.17 6.58
C LEU A 51 22.36 -8.62 7.09
N SER A 52 21.58 -9.06 8.07
CA SER A 52 21.60 -10.46 8.52
C SER A 52 20.42 -11.24 7.95
N PRO A 53 20.51 -12.59 7.82
CA PRO A 53 19.43 -13.44 7.36
C PRO A 53 18.15 -13.21 8.17
N HIS A 54 17.02 -13.04 7.50
CA HIS A 54 15.71 -12.78 8.11
C HIS A 54 14.59 -13.14 7.13
N ILE A 55 13.37 -13.24 7.61
CA ILE A 55 12.16 -13.29 6.79
C ILE A 55 11.66 -11.85 6.60
N ALA A 56 11.59 -11.39 5.36
CA ALA A 56 11.07 -10.06 5.05
C ALA A 56 9.54 -10.08 5.04
N ARG A 57 8.89 -9.31 5.92
CA ARG A 57 7.44 -9.11 5.86
C ARG A 57 7.14 -7.88 5.00
N LEU A 58 6.45 -8.11 3.88
CA LEU A 58 5.84 -7.09 3.04
C LEU A 58 4.34 -7.04 3.32
N SER A 59 3.75 -5.86 3.42
CA SER A 59 2.31 -5.69 3.65
C SER A 59 1.68 -4.95 2.49
N ILE A 60 0.66 -5.55 1.88
CA ILE A 60 -0.20 -4.94 0.86
C ILE A 60 -1.55 -4.67 1.50
N SER A 61 -1.87 -3.41 1.72
CA SER A 61 -3.11 -2.98 2.38
C SER A 61 -3.75 -1.80 1.66
N GLY A 62 -5.05 -1.64 1.83
CA GLY A 62 -5.80 -0.58 1.17
C GLY A 62 -5.86 -0.76 -0.35
N LEU A 63 -5.97 0.34 -1.09
CA LEU A 63 -6.17 0.33 -2.54
C LEU A 63 -4.84 0.12 -3.30
N ILE A 64 -4.81 -0.83 -4.22
CA ILE A 64 -3.65 -1.15 -5.05
C ILE A 64 -3.63 -0.23 -6.27
N THR A 65 -2.65 0.65 -6.34
CA THR A 65 -2.46 1.60 -7.46
C THR A 65 -1.20 1.29 -8.30
N GLY A 66 -0.35 0.38 -7.82
CA GLY A 66 0.93 0.07 -8.47
C GLY A 66 1.91 1.24 -8.42
N ASP A 67 1.91 1.97 -7.31
CA ASP A 67 2.77 3.11 -7.09
C ASP A 67 4.26 2.71 -7.06
N LYS A 68 5.10 3.68 -7.43
CA LYS A 68 6.54 3.46 -7.57
C LYS A 68 7.21 3.08 -6.23
N ALA A 69 6.73 3.61 -5.10
CA ALA A 69 7.36 3.37 -3.80
C ALA A 69 7.19 1.91 -3.37
N THR A 70 5.97 1.35 -3.53
CA THR A 70 5.68 -0.07 -3.30
C THR A 70 6.55 -0.96 -4.22
N LEU A 71 6.63 -0.66 -5.51
CA LEU A 71 7.42 -1.44 -6.45
C LEU A 71 8.93 -1.39 -6.13
N ASP A 72 9.47 -0.22 -5.79
CA ASP A 72 10.88 -0.05 -5.40
C ASP A 72 11.19 -0.76 -4.08
N LEU A 73 10.23 -0.81 -3.14
CA LEU A 73 10.34 -1.57 -1.90
C LEU A 73 10.48 -3.07 -2.19
N ILE A 74 9.64 -3.63 -3.05
CA ILE A 74 9.68 -5.04 -3.45
C ILE A 74 11.04 -5.37 -4.09
N LYS A 75 11.54 -4.53 -5.00
CA LYS A 75 12.87 -4.69 -5.61
C LYS A 75 13.97 -4.71 -4.55
N SER A 76 13.92 -3.79 -3.58
CA SER A 76 14.91 -3.69 -2.52
C SER A 76 14.94 -4.94 -1.62
N VAL A 77 13.79 -5.58 -1.40
CA VAL A 77 13.72 -6.89 -0.72
C VAL A 77 14.43 -7.97 -1.54
N GLY A 78 14.23 -7.98 -2.85
CA GLY A 78 14.89 -8.92 -3.75
C GLY A 78 16.41 -8.84 -3.71
N GLU A 79 16.97 -7.66 -3.49
CA GLU A 79 18.41 -7.37 -3.41
C GLU A 79 18.98 -7.52 -1.99
N SER A 80 18.15 -7.79 -0.99
CA SER A 80 18.53 -7.85 0.41
C SER A 80 19.03 -9.22 0.85
N HIS A 81 19.46 -9.34 2.12
CA HIS A 81 19.79 -10.60 2.77
C HIS A 81 18.57 -11.35 3.35
N ALA A 82 17.36 -11.00 2.95
CA ALA A 82 16.18 -11.76 3.31
C ALA A 82 16.26 -13.18 2.73
N SER A 83 16.02 -14.18 3.58
CA SER A 83 16.03 -15.60 3.20
C SER A 83 14.70 -16.06 2.60
N ALA A 84 13.63 -15.38 2.93
CA ALA A 84 12.28 -15.62 2.43
C ALA A 84 11.42 -14.35 2.57
N VAL A 85 10.26 -14.37 1.94
CA VAL A 85 9.28 -13.27 1.98
C VAL A 85 7.96 -13.77 2.51
N LEU A 86 7.41 -13.04 3.47
CA LEU A 86 6.06 -13.19 3.98
C LEU A 86 5.23 -12.00 3.44
N LEU A 87 4.33 -12.28 2.53
CA LEU A 87 3.47 -11.28 1.90
C LEU A 87 2.13 -11.22 2.63
N ASN A 88 1.96 -10.27 3.55
CA ASN A 88 0.69 -10.04 4.23
C ASN A 88 -0.23 -9.22 3.35
N ILE A 89 -1.45 -9.70 3.13
CA ILE A 89 -2.44 -9.05 2.26
C ILE A 89 -3.71 -8.78 3.05
N ASP A 90 -4.12 -7.50 3.05
CA ASP A 90 -5.41 -7.07 3.60
C ASP A 90 -5.96 -5.91 2.74
N SER A 91 -6.49 -6.26 1.55
CA SER A 91 -6.81 -5.30 0.50
C SER A 91 -8.04 -5.73 -0.32
N PRO A 92 -8.92 -4.80 -0.67
CA PRO A 92 -10.04 -5.04 -1.57
C PRO A 92 -9.64 -5.11 -3.05
N GLY A 93 -8.37 -4.87 -3.38
CA GLY A 93 -7.89 -4.75 -4.75
C GLY A 93 -7.56 -3.30 -5.13
N GLY A 94 -7.67 -2.97 -6.41
CA GLY A 94 -7.32 -1.65 -6.91
C GLY A 94 -7.48 -1.51 -8.42
N THR A 95 -6.63 -0.70 -9.04
CA THR A 95 -6.64 -0.57 -10.50
C THR A 95 -6.11 -1.85 -11.16
N THR A 96 -6.63 -2.20 -12.33
CA THR A 96 -6.17 -3.38 -13.09
C THR A 96 -4.69 -3.29 -13.40
N THR A 97 -4.24 -2.19 -13.98
CA THR A 97 -2.82 -1.93 -14.31
C THR A 97 -1.94 -1.89 -13.06
N GLY A 98 -2.43 -1.34 -11.94
CA GLY A 98 -1.70 -1.32 -10.67
C GLY A 98 -1.49 -2.72 -10.12
N SER A 99 -2.52 -3.57 -10.21
CA SER A 99 -2.47 -4.97 -9.76
C SER A 99 -1.57 -5.83 -10.65
N GLU A 100 -1.58 -5.59 -11.96
CA GLU A 100 -0.69 -6.25 -12.92
C GLU A 100 0.78 -5.91 -12.62
N LYS A 101 1.13 -4.63 -12.51
CA LYS A 101 2.50 -4.20 -12.15
C LYS A 101 2.98 -4.80 -10.83
N LEU A 102 2.09 -4.82 -9.83
CA LEU A 102 2.40 -5.40 -8.52
C LEU A 102 2.64 -6.89 -8.63
N HIS A 103 1.77 -7.63 -9.32
CA HIS A 103 1.93 -9.06 -9.57
C HIS A 103 3.25 -9.38 -10.23
N ASP A 104 3.59 -8.67 -11.31
CA ASP A 104 4.82 -8.91 -12.07
C ASP A 104 6.06 -8.69 -11.21
N GLU A 105 6.08 -7.64 -10.39
CA GLU A 105 7.22 -7.38 -9.51
C GLU A 105 7.31 -8.41 -8.38
N LEU A 106 6.18 -8.85 -7.82
CA LEU A 106 6.12 -9.95 -6.85
C LEU A 106 6.57 -11.27 -7.47
N ARG A 107 6.21 -11.55 -8.74
CA ARG A 107 6.71 -12.74 -9.45
C ARG A 107 8.22 -12.73 -9.60
N ARG A 108 8.81 -11.59 -10.01
CA ARG A 108 10.27 -11.43 -10.09
C ARG A 108 10.95 -11.63 -8.73
N LEU A 109 10.29 -11.20 -7.65
CA LEU A 109 10.76 -11.45 -6.28
C LEU A 109 10.69 -12.92 -5.92
N ALA A 110 9.58 -13.61 -6.24
CA ALA A 110 9.37 -15.03 -5.96
C ALA A 110 10.34 -15.96 -6.73
N GLU A 111 10.85 -15.52 -7.87
CA GLU A 111 11.92 -16.21 -8.60
C GLU A 111 13.28 -16.16 -7.88
N LYS A 112 13.50 -15.12 -7.06
CA LYS A 112 14.75 -14.93 -6.33
C LYS A 112 14.70 -15.48 -4.90
N LYS A 113 13.53 -15.48 -4.27
CA LYS A 113 13.34 -15.82 -2.85
C LYS A 113 12.03 -16.56 -2.65
N PRO A 114 11.98 -17.63 -1.83
CA PRO A 114 10.74 -18.27 -1.44
C PRO A 114 9.76 -17.23 -0.88
N MET A 115 8.52 -17.23 -1.37
CA MET A 115 7.51 -16.27 -0.97
C MET A 115 6.18 -16.95 -0.68
N VAL A 116 5.60 -16.65 0.48
CA VAL A 116 4.27 -17.10 0.88
C VAL A 116 3.35 -15.92 1.12
N ALA A 117 2.11 -16.01 0.65
CA ALA A 117 1.08 -15.04 0.97
C ALA A 117 0.29 -15.47 2.21
N VAL A 118 0.01 -14.51 3.07
CA VAL A 118 -0.89 -14.66 4.23
C VAL A 118 -2.01 -13.64 4.09
N VAL A 119 -3.21 -14.13 3.93
CA VAL A 119 -4.41 -13.29 3.83
C VAL A 119 -4.89 -12.96 5.24
N GLY A 120 -4.96 -11.67 5.55
CA GLY A 120 -5.60 -11.15 6.75
C GLY A 120 -7.12 -11.27 6.66
N THR A 121 -7.80 -10.15 6.70
CA THR A 121 -9.27 -10.11 6.54
C THR A 121 -9.66 -10.36 5.09
N LEU A 122 -8.93 -9.80 4.12
CA LEU A 122 -9.37 -9.69 2.74
C LEU A 122 -8.20 -9.75 1.73
N ALA A 123 -8.34 -10.61 0.71
CA ALA A 123 -7.54 -10.57 -0.51
C ALA A 123 -8.47 -10.78 -1.71
N ALA A 124 -9.14 -9.71 -2.13
CA ALA A 124 -10.14 -9.76 -3.19
C ALA A 124 -9.66 -9.02 -4.45
N SER A 125 -10.09 -9.51 -5.62
CA SER A 125 -9.88 -8.85 -6.90
C SER A 125 -8.40 -8.58 -7.18
N GLY A 126 -7.94 -7.35 -7.35
CA GLY A 126 -6.53 -6.99 -7.54
C GLY A 126 -5.61 -7.49 -6.43
N ALA A 127 -6.10 -7.63 -5.20
CA ALA A 127 -5.33 -8.21 -4.10
C ALA A 127 -5.17 -9.73 -4.24
N TYR A 128 -6.13 -10.39 -4.85
CA TYR A 128 -5.99 -11.82 -5.20
C TYR A 128 -4.96 -12.01 -6.33
N ILE A 129 -4.90 -11.07 -7.29
CA ILE A 129 -3.83 -11.03 -8.30
C ILE A 129 -2.45 -10.99 -7.63
N ALA A 130 -2.28 -10.16 -6.58
CA ALA A 130 -1.04 -10.12 -5.81
C ALA A 130 -0.77 -11.43 -5.05
N ALA A 131 -1.81 -12.04 -4.44
CA ALA A 131 -1.67 -13.27 -3.67
C ALA A 131 -1.18 -14.45 -4.53
N ILE A 132 -1.71 -14.61 -5.73
CA ILE A 132 -1.32 -15.70 -6.65
C ILE A 132 0.10 -15.54 -7.23
N ALA A 133 0.78 -14.42 -6.97
CA ALA A 133 2.19 -14.29 -7.28
C ALA A 133 3.08 -15.18 -6.39
N SER A 134 2.60 -15.58 -5.21
CA SER A 134 3.33 -16.36 -4.21
C SER A 134 3.43 -17.85 -4.54
N ASP A 135 4.32 -18.55 -3.84
CA ASP A 135 4.47 -20.01 -3.95
C ASP A 135 3.33 -20.75 -3.28
N GLU A 136 2.82 -20.19 -2.17
CA GLU A 136 1.75 -20.78 -1.35
C GLU A 136 0.91 -19.65 -0.76
N ILE A 137 -0.40 -19.88 -0.62
CA ILE A 137 -1.36 -18.92 -0.07
C ILE A 137 -2.00 -19.50 1.18
N PHE A 138 -1.83 -18.81 2.30
CA PHE A 138 -2.47 -19.09 3.57
C PHE A 138 -3.61 -18.10 3.83
N ALA A 139 -4.72 -18.56 4.38
CA ALA A 139 -5.83 -17.71 4.81
C ALA A 139 -6.48 -18.25 6.06
N GLN A 140 -7.03 -17.39 6.90
CA GLN A 140 -7.87 -17.79 8.00
C GLN A 140 -9.21 -18.33 7.45
N GLY A 141 -9.88 -19.18 8.23
CA GLY A 141 -11.16 -19.78 7.80
C GLY A 141 -12.25 -18.77 7.39
N ASN A 142 -12.20 -17.54 7.93
CA ASN A 142 -13.14 -16.45 7.62
C ASN A 142 -12.53 -15.33 6.75
N SER A 143 -11.27 -15.43 6.35
CA SER A 143 -10.69 -14.49 5.37
C SER A 143 -11.52 -14.51 4.08
N ILE A 144 -11.68 -13.37 3.48
CA ILE A 144 -12.41 -13.21 2.21
C ILE A 144 -11.42 -13.23 1.06
N VAL A 145 -11.65 -14.10 0.07
CA VAL A 145 -10.76 -14.32 -1.09
C VAL A 145 -11.59 -14.39 -2.37
N GLY A 146 -10.99 -14.12 -3.51
CA GLY A 146 -11.64 -14.24 -4.82
C GLY A 146 -12.03 -12.90 -5.43
N SER A 147 -13.31 -12.70 -5.75
CA SER A 147 -13.76 -11.55 -6.55
C SER A 147 -12.99 -11.46 -7.87
N ILE A 148 -12.91 -12.60 -8.59
CA ILE A 148 -12.22 -12.67 -9.88
C ILE A 148 -13.14 -12.03 -10.92
N GLY A 149 -12.86 -10.76 -11.21
CA GLY A 149 -13.67 -9.93 -12.10
C GLY A 149 -13.10 -8.53 -12.24
N VAL A 150 -13.56 -7.82 -13.28
CA VAL A 150 -13.20 -6.44 -13.58
C VAL A 150 -14.48 -5.65 -13.80
N LEU A 151 -14.53 -4.44 -13.31
CA LEU A 151 -15.65 -3.53 -13.55
C LEU A 151 -15.13 -2.16 -13.98
N PHE A 152 -15.94 -1.47 -14.77
CA PHE A 152 -15.78 -0.04 -15.06
C PHE A 152 -17.02 0.67 -14.55
N GLN A 153 -16.87 1.51 -13.54
CA GLN A 153 -17.99 2.18 -12.89
C GLN A 153 -17.85 3.69 -13.00
N PHE A 154 -18.93 4.35 -13.42
CA PHE A 154 -19.01 5.80 -13.48
C PHE A 154 -20.42 6.25 -13.13
N PRO A 155 -20.59 7.37 -12.41
CA PRO A 155 -21.91 7.95 -12.16
C PRO A 155 -22.46 8.56 -13.44
N ASN A 156 -23.78 8.43 -13.68
CA ASN A 156 -24.47 9.15 -14.75
C ASN A 156 -25.50 10.10 -14.14
N VAL A 157 -25.25 11.39 -14.27
CA VAL A 157 -26.06 12.48 -13.70
C VAL A 157 -26.84 13.24 -14.74
N SER A 158 -26.91 12.76 -16.00
CA SER A 158 -27.57 13.45 -17.10
C SER A 158 -29.04 13.82 -16.80
N ARG A 159 -29.80 12.89 -16.20
CA ARG A 159 -31.21 13.16 -15.81
C ARG A 159 -31.34 14.24 -14.72
N LEU A 160 -30.39 14.28 -13.79
CA LEU A 160 -30.36 15.33 -12.76
C LEU A 160 -30.11 16.70 -13.41
N LEU A 161 -29.14 16.78 -14.32
CA LEU A 161 -28.84 18.00 -15.06
C LEU A 161 -30.06 18.50 -15.86
N ASP A 162 -30.76 17.61 -16.55
CA ASP A 162 -32.02 17.93 -17.25
C ASP A 162 -33.08 18.50 -16.28
N THR A 163 -33.21 17.92 -15.09
CA THR A 163 -34.22 18.35 -14.12
C THR A 163 -33.92 19.76 -13.58
N VAL A 164 -32.66 20.16 -13.43
CA VAL A 164 -32.27 21.49 -12.98
C VAL A 164 -32.05 22.48 -14.15
N GLY A 165 -32.31 22.06 -15.41
CA GLY A 165 -32.20 22.91 -16.58
C GLY A 165 -30.78 23.22 -17.04
N VAL A 166 -29.81 22.41 -16.65
CA VAL A 166 -28.38 22.54 -17.07
C VAL A 166 -28.15 21.69 -18.31
N LYS A 167 -27.66 22.31 -19.38
CA LYS A 167 -27.21 21.61 -20.60
C LYS A 167 -25.70 21.64 -20.66
N VAL A 168 -25.07 20.49 -20.89
CA VAL A 168 -23.63 20.37 -21.14
C VAL A 168 -23.44 20.30 -22.65
N GLU A 169 -22.67 21.24 -23.20
CA GLU A 169 -22.33 21.26 -24.62
C GLU A 169 -20.86 20.84 -24.78
N GLU A 170 -20.60 19.90 -25.69
CA GLU A 170 -19.29 19.39 -25.98
C GLU A 170 -18.99 19.43 -27.48
N VAL A 171 -17.76 19.84 -27.81
CA VAL A 171 -17.23 19.73 -29.18
C VAL A 171 -16.15 18.64 -29.14
N LYS A 172 -16.46 17.49 -29.75
CA LYS A 172 -15.60 16.31 -29.73
C LYS A 172 -15.00 16.05 -31.12
N SER A 173 -13.76 15.55 -31.17
CA SER A 173 -13.12 15.10 -32.40
C SER A 173 -13.77 13.84 -32.98
N SER A 174 -14.45 13.05 -32.16
CA SER A 174 -15.16 11.83 -32.53
C SER A 174 -16.24 11.50 -31.49
N PRO A 175 -17.30 10.75 -31.84
CA PRO A 175 -18.40 10.39 -30.93
C PRO A 175 -17.95 9.65 -29.66
N LEU A 176 -16.91 8.84 -29.76
CA LEU A 176 -16.39 8.05 -28.62
C LEU A 176 -15.32 8.79 -27.77
N LYS A 177 -14.93 10.01 -28.18
CA LYS A 177 -13.97 10.77 -27.38
C LYS A 177 -14.59 11.16 -26.05
N ALA A 178 -13.96 10.72 -24.94
CA ALA A 178 -14.43 10.93 -23.57
C ALA A 178 -15.85 10.36 -23.28
N ALA A 179 -16.28 9.33 -24.03
CA ALA A 179 -17.55 8.64 -23.77
C ALA A 179 -17.27 7.24 -23.16
N PRO A 180 -18.02 6.84 -22.11
CA PRO A 180 -19.04 7.59 -21.42
C PRO A 180 -18.45 8.63 -20.45
N ASN A 181 -19.08 9.81 -20.31
CA ASN A 181 -18.62 10.87 -19.41
C ASN A 181 -19.56 11.12 -18.21
N GLY A 182 -20.70 10.46 -18.18
CA GLY A 182 -21.70 10.59 -17.12
C GLY A 182 -22.55 11.87 -17.16
N LEU A 183 -22.29 12.81 -18.06
CA LEU A 183 -23.03 14.06 -18.22
C LEU A 183 -24.08 13.98 -19.30
N GLU A 184 -23.99 12.99 -20.18
CA GLU A 184 -24.92 12.68 -21.24
C GLU A 184 -25.43 11.22 -21.11
N PRO A 185 -26.56 10.86 -21.73
CA PRO A 185 -26.99 9.47 -21.83
C PRO A 185 -25.91 8.61 -22.50
N THR A 186 -25.55 7.48 -21.87
CA THR A 186 -24.54 6.58 -22.43
C THR A 186 -25.06 5.93 -23.72
N SER A 187 -24.39 6.18 -24.84
CA SER A 187 -24.72 5.53 -26.11
C SER A 187 -24.33 4.05 -26.10
N ASP A 188 -25.02 3.26 -26.97
CA ASP A 188 -24.70 1.83 -27.10
C ASP A 188 -23.28 1.61 -27.60
N ALA A 189 -22.77 2.44 -28.50
CA ALA A 189 -21.38 2.38 -28.97
C ALA A 189 -20.35 2.66 -27.84
N ALA A 190 -20.65 3.62 -26.94
CA ALA A 190 -19.80 3.88 -25.80
C ALA A 190 -19.82 2.71 -24.80
N ARG A 191 -20.99 2.11 -24.55
CA ARG A 191 -21.17 0.93 -23.71
C ARG A 191 -20.39 -0.26 -24.27
N GLU A 192 -20.48 -0.50 -25.58
CA GLU A 192 -19.78 -1.59 -26.26
C GLU A 192 -18.25 -1.41 -26.20
N ALA A 193 -17.76 -0.19 -26.42
CA ALA A 193 -16.34 0.12 -26.31
C ALA A 193 -15.78 -0.17 -24.89
N ILE A 194 -16.51 0.24 -23.83
CA ILE A 194 -16.11 -0.07 -22.45
C ILE A 194 -16.24 -1.57 -22.14
N ALA A 195 -17.31 -2.23 -22.63
CA ALA A 195 -17.45 -3.67 -22.44
C ALA A 195 -16.29 -4.46 -23.05
N ALA A 196 -15.76 -4.03 -24.19
CA ALA A 196 -14.57 -4.64 -24.80
C ALA A 196 -13.34 -4.52 -23.91
N LEU A 197 -13.09 -3.35 -23.31
CA LEU A 197 -11.97 -3.15 -22.36
C LEU A 197 -12.11 -4.01 -21.09
N VAL A 198 -13.33 -4.06 -20.55
CA VAL A 198 -13.61 -4.89 -19.35
C VAL A 198 -13.41 -6.37 -19.67
N THR A 199 -13.88 -6.83 -20.83
CA THR A 199 -13.74 -8.23 -21.26
C THR A 199 -12.26 -8.61 -21.44
N ASP A 200 -11.47 -7.79 -22.10
CA ASP A 200 -10.04 -8.02 -22.32
C ASP A 200 -9.30 -8.17 -20.98
N SER A 201 -9.48 -7.22 -20.06
CA SER A 201 -8.86 -7.25 -18.73
C SER A 201 -9.37 -8.44 -17.87
N TYR A 202 -10.64 -8.80 -18.03
CA TYR A 202 -11.21 -9.96 -17.32
C TYR A 202 -10.67 -11.28 -17.85
N ASP A 203 -10.53 -11.42 -19.17
CA ASP A 203 -9.96 -12.61 -19.80
C ASP A 203 -8.49 -12.78 -19.38
N TRP A 204 -7.71 -11.71 -19.34
CA TRP A 204 -6.35 -11.73 -18.77
C TRP A 204 -6.34 -12.20 -17.31
N PHE A 205 -7.20 -11.66 -16.45
CA PHE A 205 -7.27 -12.06 -15.05
C PHE A 205 -7.66 -13.53 -14.88
N LYS A 206 -8.66 -14.00 -15.62
CA LYS A 206 -9.06 -15.42 -15.63
C LYS A 206 -7.88 -16.34 -16.03
N GLN A 207 -7.20 -15.98 -17.11
CA GLN A 207 -6.06 -16.77 -17.59
C GLN A 207 -4.95 -16.81 -16.54
N LEU A 208 -4.63 -15.67 -15.92
CA LEU A 208 -3.64 -15.59 -14.85
C LEU A 208 -3.98 -16.53 -13.68
N VAL A 209 -5.25 -16.51 -13.22
CA VAL A 209 -5.72 -17.41 -12.15
C VAL A 209 -5.63 -18.88 -12.59
N LYS A 210 -6.09 -19.19 -13.79
CA LYS A 210 -6.02 -20.55 -14.35
C LYS A 210 -4.62 -21.10 -14.31
N ASP A 211 -3.65 -20.33 -14.78
CA ASP A 211 -2.26 -20.75 -14.89
C ASP A 211 -1.60 -20.89 -13.51
N ARG A 212 -1.82 -19.92 -12.64
CA ARG A 212 -1.22 -19.88 -11.31
C ARG A 212 -1.82 -20.92 -10.36
N ARG A 213 -3.13 -21.17 -10.46
CA ARG A 213 -3.85 -22.13 -9.60
C ARG A 213 -4.02 -23.50 -10.26
N LYS A 214 -3.54 -23.67 -11.49
CA LYS A 214 -3.62 -24.92 -12.28
C LYS A 214 -5.05 -25.44 -12.37
N LEU A 215 -5.99 -24.55 -12.65
CA LEU A 215 -7.40 -24.88 -12.73
C LEU A 215 -7.76 -25.39 -14.13
N THR A 216 -8.71 -26.33 -14.20
CA THR A 216 -9.40 -26.63 -15.44
C THR A 216 -10.37 -25.50 -15.80
N ASP A 217 -10.88 -25.49 -17.04
CA ASP A 217 -11.88 -24.49 -17.45
C ASP A 217 -13.18 -24.58 -16.62
N GLU A 218 -13.56 -25.80 -16.23
CA GLU A 218 -14.73 -26.03 -15.37
C GLU A 218 -14.52 -25.55 -13.95
N GLU A 219 -13.31 -25.73 -13.40
CA GLU A 219 -12.95 -25.21 -12.08
C GLU A 219 -12.87 -23.68 -12.10
N LEU A 220 -12.27 -23.11 -13.14
CA LEU A 220 -12.18 -21.67 -13.32
C LEU A 220 -13.57 -21.02 -13.41
N ALA A 221 -14.49 -21.60 -14.18
CA ALA A 221 -15.85 -21.08 -14.33
C ALA A 221 -16.60 -20.99 -12.99
N LYS A 222 -16.33 -21.89 -12.04
CA LYS A 222 -16.96 -21.89 -10.72
C LYS A 222 -16.50 -20.74 -9.81
N VAL A 223 -15.33 -20.17 -10.07
CA VAL A 223 -14.68 -19.19 -9.18
C VAL A 223 -14.51 -17.81 -9.81
N SER A 224 -14.82 -17.67 -11.09
CA SER A 224 -14.56 -16.44 -11.86
C SER A 224 -15.80 -15.62 -12.20
N ASP A 225 -16.90 -15.78 -11.48
CA ASP A 225 -18.13 -15.00 -11.70
C ASP A 225 -18.18 -13.69 -10.87
N GLY A 226 -17.07 -13.29 -10.27
CA GLY A 226 -16.95 -12.07 -9.50
C GLY A 226 -17.30 -12.21 -8.02
N ARG A 227 -17.81 -13.37 -7.57
CA ARG A 227 -18.13 -13.59 -6.14
C ARG A 227 -16.89 -13.74 -5.29
N VAL A 228 -17.09 -13.56 -3.98
CA VAL A 228 -16.06 -13.81 -2.96
C VAL A 228 -16.36 -15.12 -2.23
N PHE A 229 -15.32 -15.68 -1.63
CA PHE A 229 -15.36 -16.93 -0.89
C PHE A 229 -14.68 -16.76 0.47
N THR A 230 -15.17 -17.46 1.50
CA THR A 230 -14.39 -17.56 2.75
C THR A 230 -13.17 -18.43 2.54
N GLY A 231 -12.16 -18.34 3.42
CA GLY A 231 -10.98 -19.21 3.33
C GLY A 231 -11.34 -20.69 3.34
N ARG A 232 -12.35 -21.11 4.14
CA ARG A 232 -12.84 -22.50 4.13
C ARG A 232 -13.45 -22.92 2.81
N GLN A 233 -14.17 -22.02 2.13
CA GLN A 233 -14.72 -22.27 0.80
C GLN A 233 -13.64 -22.25 -0.27
N SER A 234 -12.62 -21.41 -0.09
CA SER A 234 -11.52 -21.21 -1.04
C SER A 234 -10.58 -22.41 -1.14
N LEU A 235 -10.40 -23.16 -0.06
CA LEU A 235 -9.49 -24.30 -0.01
C LEU A 235 -9.87 -25.43 -1.01
N PRO A 236 -11.10 -25.98 -0.99
CA PRO A 236 -11.49 -26.99 -1.96
C PRO A 236 -11.61 -26.47 -3.39
N LEU A 237 -11.78 -25.15 -3.56
CA LEU A 237 -11.79 -24.47 -4.86
C LEU A 237 -10.38 -24.14 -5.37
N LYS A 238 -9.34 -24.53 -4.64
CA LYS A 238 -7.92 -24.27 -4.97
C LYS A 238 -7.56 -22.79 -5.07
N LEU A 239 -8.39 -21.88 -4.51
CA LEU A 239 -8.06 -20.46 -4.47
C LEU A 239 -7.00 -20.14 -3.41
N ILE A 240 -6.89 -20.96 -2.38
CA ILE A 240 -5.81 -20.94 -1.38
C ILE A 240 -5.23 -22.35 -1.25
N ASP A 241 -4.08 -22.47 -0.61
CA ASP A 241 -3.39 -23.74 -0.43
C ASP A 241 -3.62 -24.32 0.97
N LYS A 242 -3.70 -23.46 1.99
CA LYS A 242 -3.84 -23.90 3.40
C LYS A 242 -4.66 -22.94 4.24
N LEU A 243 -5.34 -23.47 5.24
CA LEU A 243 -5.89 -22.67 6.31
C LEU A 243 -4.80 -22.40 7.36
N GLY A 244 -4.68 -21.16 7.79
CA GLY A 244 -3.69 -20.73 8.77
C GLY A 244 -3.31 -19.26 8.62
N GLY A 245 -2.39 -18.83 9.47
CA GLY A 245 -1.86 -17.47 9.48
C GLY A 245 -0.35 -17.43 9.29
N GLU A 246 0.25 -16.37 9.81
CA GLU A 246 1.68 -16.13 9.69
C GLU A 246 2.54 -17.26 10.30
N ARG A 247 2.13 -17.80 11.43
CA ARG A 247 2.86 -18.88 12.09
C ARG A 247 2.97 -20.11 11.20
N GLU A 248 1.85 -20.58 10.67
CA GLU A 248 1.77 -21.74 9.79
C GLU A 248 2.53 -21.50 8.47
N ALA A 249 2.51 -20.27 7.96
CA ALA A 249 3.26 -19.86 6.78
C ALA A 249 4.77 -19.91 7.00
N ILE A 250 5.26 -19.46 8.15
CA ILE A 250 6.68 -19.53 8.53
C ILE A 250 7.12 -20.98 8.70
N GLU A 251 6.33 -21.80 9.41
CA GLU A 251 6.60 -23.23 9.57
C GLU A 251 6.70 -23.94 8.22
N TRP A 252 5.85 -23.57 7.26
CA TRP A 252 5.90 -24.10 5.91
C TRP A 252 7.18 -23.70 5.15
N LEU A 253 7.61 -22.42 5.26
CA LEU A 253 8.87 -21.95 4.66
C LEU A 253 10.07 -22.72 5.21
N GLU A 254 10.10 -22.93 6.54
CA GLU A 254 11.16 -23.69 7.20
C GLU A 254 11.17 -25.17 6.76
N ALA A 255 9.99 -25.79 6.62
CA ALA A 255 9.86 -27.19 6.28
C ALA A 255 10.07 -27.50 4.79
N ASN A 256 9.62 -26.61 3.87
CA ASN A 256 9.52 -26.92 2.44
C ASN A 256 10.48 -26.12 1.56
N LYS A 257 11.03 -25.00 2.04
CA LYS A 257 11.88 -24.11 1.23
C LYS A 257 13.31 -23.98 1.78
N GLY A 258 13.69 -24.78 2.77
CA GLY A 258 15.04 -24.75 3.35
C GLY A 258 15.38 -23.47 4.09
N VAL A 259 14.39 -22.70 4.50
CA VAL A 259 14.59 -21.50 5.29
C VAL A 259 15.04 -21.89 6.69
N ALA A 260 16.11 -21.25 7.19
CA ALA A 260 16.64 -21.59 8.51
C ALA A 260 15.58 -21.32 9.60
N LYS A 261 15.52 -22.21 10.59
CA LYS A 261 14.55 -22.11 11.68
C LYS A 261 14.81 -20.88 12.56
N LYS A 262 13.71 -20.31 13.07
CA LYS A 262 13.74 -19.19 14.02
C LYS A 262 14.42 -17.92 13.49
N LEU A 263 14.43 -17.72 12.18
CA LEU A 263 14.84 -16.42 11.63
C LEU A 263 13.89 -15.32 12.12
N PRO A 264 14.43 -14.14 12.47
CA PRO A 264 13.58 -13.01 12.83
C PRO A 264 12.74 -12.56 11.62
N VAL A 265 11.46 -12.29 11.85
CA VAL A 265 10.61 -11.61 10.87
C VAL A 265 10.84 -10.12 10.99
N ARG A 266 11.06 -9.45 9.87
CA ARG A 266 11.32 -8.01 9.82
C ARG A 266 10.40 -7.31 8.86
N ASP A 267 9.73 -6.29 9.34
CA ASP A 267 8.83 -5.47 8.53
C ASP A 267 9.63 -4.65 7.52
N TRP A 268 9.21 -4.72 6.28
CA TRP A 268 9.65 -3.87 5.20
C TRP A 268 8.49 -2.95 4.83
N LYS A 269 8.60 -1.69 5.24
CA LYS A 269 7.60 -0.65 4.99
C LYS A 269 8.18 0.39 4.05
N GLU A 270 7.32 0.98 3.25
CA GLU A 270 7.67 2.18 2.51
C GLU A 270 8.09 3.27 3.48
N LYS A 271 9.22 3.92 3.17
CA LYS A 271 9.52 5.16 3.86
C LYS A 271 8.57 6.21 3.34
N SER A 272 7.65 6.68 4.18
CA SER A 272 6.79 7.80 3.81
C SER A 272 7.69 8.98 3.37
N THR A 273 7.23 9.76 2.41
CA THR A 273 7.95 10.97 1.97
C THR A 273 8.21 11.91 3.15
N LEU A 274 7.37 11.85 4.16
CA LEU A 274 7.44 12.61 5.40
C LEU A 274 8.47 12.02 6.38
N GLU A 275 8.62 10.69 6.45
CA GLU A 275 9.71 10.03 7.17
C GLU A 275 11.09 10.28 6.52
N LYS A 276 11.13 10.40 5.18
CA LYS A 276 12.37 10.78 4.47
C LYS A 276 12.86 12.17 4.86
N LEU A 277 11.98 13.07 5.27
CA LEU A 277 12.33 14.43 5.66
C LEU A 277 12.45 14.61 7.18
N GLY A 278 11.89 13.71 8.00
CA GLY A 278 11.90 13.85 9.48
C GLY A 278 11.32 15.18 9.99
N LEU A 279 10.92 16.03 9.04
CA LEU A 279 10.59 17.43 9.28
C LEU A 279 9.14 17.64 9.71
N VAL A 280 8.20 16.83 9.19
CA VAL A 280 6.78 17.08 9.47
C VAL A 280 6.38 16.58 10.84
N ASP A 281 6.88 15.42 11.27
CA ASP A 281 6.66 14.94 12.65
C ASP A 281 7.41 15.80 13.65
N SER A 282 8.63 16.25 13.29
CA SER A 282 9.37 17.24 14.09
C SER A 282 8.64 18.57 14.13
N MET A 283 8.08 19.05 13.02
CA MET A 283 7.29 20.29 12.97
C MET A 283 5.94 20.14 13.66
N ALA A 284 5.24 19.01 13.52
CA ALA A 284 4.00 18.74 14.23
C ALA A 284 4.22 18.64 15.74
N SER A 285 5.28 17.98 16.17
CA SER A 285 5.65 17.85 17.58
C SER A 285 6.10 19.20 18.19
N VAL A 286 6.91 19.97 17.46
CA VAL A 286 7.31 21.32 17.87
C VAL A 286 6.10 22.27 17.87
N SER A 287 5.20 22.14 16.90
CA SER A 287 3.97 22.96 16.85
C SER A 287 3.02 22.65 18.00
N ARG A 288 2.90 21.37 18.40
CA ARG A 288 2.11 20.98 19.60
C ARG A 288 2.74 21.51 20.90
N THR A 289 4.06 21.46 21.03
CA THR A 289 4.77 22.02 22.21
C THR A 289 4.70 23.55 22.28
N LEU A 290 4.54 24.23 21.15
CA LEU A 290 4.36 25.68 21.06
C LEU A 290 2.89 26.13 21.13
N GLY A 291 1.94 25.20 21.38
CA GLY A 291 0.51 25.52 21.51
C GLY A 291 -0.21 25.76 20.16
N LEU A 292 0.42 25.44 19.02
CA LEU A 292 -0.12 25.60 17.68
C LEU A 292 -0.77 24.29 17.16
N SER A 293 -1.66 23.69 17.98
CA SER A 293 -2.33 22.42 17.66
C SER A 293 -3.09 22.43 16.34
N ALA A 294 -3.77 23.54 16.01
CA ALA A 294 -4.50 23.69 14.75
C ALA A 294 -3.59 23.60 13.50
N PHE A 295 -2.33 24.03 13.59
CA PHE A 295 -1.36 23.93 12.51
C PHE A 295 -0.79 22.51 12.38
N ALA A 296 -0.58 21.82 13.50
CA ALA A 296 -0.18 20.43 13.52
C ALA A 296 -1.25 19.52 12.86
N ASP A 297 -2.54 19.74 13.20
CA ASP A 297 -3.66 19.01 12.62
C ASP A 297 -3.86 19.29 11.11
N ALA A 298 -3.56 20.52 10.66
CA ALA A 298 -3.60 20.89 9.25
C ALA A 298 -2.50 20.19 8.44
N LEU A 299 -1.30 20.02 9.00
CA LEU A 299 -0.19 19.29 8.38
C LEU A 299 -0.48 17.78 8.25
N GLU A 300 -1.10 17.17 9.26
CA GLU A 300 -1.53 15.76 9.21
C GLU A 300 -2.63 15.53 8.14
N ARG A 301 -3.62 16.43 8.06
CA ARG A 301 -4.67 16.37 7.03
C ARG A 301 -4.14 16.56 5.60
N ALA A 302 -3.18 17.45 5.41
CA ALA A 302 -2.54 17.64 4.10
C ALA A 302 -1.75 16.40 3.65
N GLY A 303 -1.14 15.66 4.59
CA GLY A 303 -0.46 14.39 4.31
C GLY A 303 -1.43 13.28 3.87
N LEU A 304 -2.62 13.22 4.47
CA LEU A 304 -3.65 12.24 4.11
C LEU A 304 -4.27 12.52 2.73
N LEU A 305 -4.47 13.79 2.37
CA LEU A 305 -5.03 14.19 1.07
C LEU A 305 -4.06 13.95 -0.10
N ALA A 306 -2.75 13.98 0.14
CA ALA A 306 -1.73 13.68 -0.87
C ALA A 306 -1.66 12.21 -1.28
N GLN A 307 -2.32 11.30 -0.55
CA GLN A 307 -2.35 9.86 -0.84
C GLN A 307 -3.53 9.42 -1.73
N GLN A 308 -4.48 10.31 -2.02
CA GLN A 308 -5.63 9.99 -2.87
C GLN A 308 -5.29 10.22 -4.35
N GLY A 309 -4.59 9.24 -4.95
CA GLY A 309 -4.46 9.18 -6.41
C GLY A 309 -5.82 8.94 -7.07
N LEU A 310 -6.07 9.62 -8.20
CA LEU A 310 -7.22 9.34 -9.04
C LEU A 310 -7.07 7.94 -9.64
N LEU A 311 -8.10 7.10 -9.50
CA LEU A 311 -8.16 5.80 -10.16
C LEU A 311 -8.27 6.00 -11.68
N ASP A 312 -7.73 5.08 -12.46
CA ASP A 312 -7.76 5.08 -13.93
C ASP A 312 -9.16 4.79 -14.53
N GLY A 313 -10.18 4.66 -13.67
CA GLY A 313 -11.58 4.36 -14.06
C GLY A 313 -11.86 2.88 -14.24
N MET A 314 -10.84 2.04 -14.46
CA MET A 314 -10.97 0.59 -14.57
C MET A 314 -10.37 -0.07 -13.32
N VAL A 315 -11.22 -0.74 -12.55
CA VAL A 315 -10.82 -1.27 -11.24
C VAL A 315 -11.10 -2.76 -11.11
N ALA A 316 -10.20 -3.43 -10.42
CA ALA A 316 -10.34 -4.76 -9.86
C ALA A 316 -10.38 -4.63 -8.33
N ILE A 317 -11.55 -4.24 -7.81
CA ILE A 317 -11.79 -3.95 -6.40
C ILE A 317 -13.05 -4.65 -5.91
N TRP A 318 -13.02 -5.10 -4.68
CA TRP A 318 -14.20 -5.57 -3.96
C TRP A 318 -14.59 -4.57 -2.89
N HIS A 319 -15.89 -4.31 -2.74
CA HIS A 319 -16.44 -3.56 -1.61
C HIS A 319 -17.69 -4.27 -1.08
N ALA A 320 -17.87 -4.25 0.22
CA ALA A 320 -19.06 -4.79 0.85
C ALA A 320 -20.29 -4.00 0.39
N PRO A 321 -21.45 -4.64 0.18
CA PRO A 321 -22.69 -3.92 -0.04
C PRO A 321 -22.96 -2.99 1.16
N MET A 322 -23.37 -1.75 0.87
CA MET A 322 -23.80 -0.83 1.92
C MET A 322 -25.11 -1.35 2.51
N PRO A 323 -25.31 -1.29 3.83
CA PRO A 323 -26.62 -1.59 4.40
C PRO A 323 -27.65 -0.58 3.89
N ASP A 324 -28.84 -1.05 3.54
CA ASP A 324 -30.01 -0.27 3.11
C ASP A 324 -30.44 0.72 4.21
#